data_6d6560a502d2b754f387ceaf46f4d017
#
_entry.id   6d6560a502d2b754f387ceaf46f4d017
#
_cell.length_a   1.000
_cell.length_b   1.000
_cell.length_c   1.000
_cell.angle_alpha   90.00
_cell.angle_beta   90.00
_cell.angle_gamma   90.00
#
_symmetry.space_group_name_H-M   'P 1'
#
loop_
_entity.id
_entity.type
_entity.pdbx_description
1 polymer ?
#
loop_
_entity_poly.entity_id
_entity_poly.type
_entity_poly.pdbx_seq_one_letter_code
_entity_poly.pdbx_strand_id
1 'polypeptide(L)'
;MDLYARVNILEGRSVRLTHGDLREVVALDADPVGRCLSWERLGIDYLHVVDLDAAIRKDYGNRPLIDDILGAVKVPVQVAGGIRSEAELERLIGAGAWRVVMGTAAIENQNMVWEACRTFPGKVVVAVDVLSDGEVVTGGWTGHSGRFLEEVLVEMSSAGAAAFLIGEAHRDALTEPPGFAMLAEALSAVEEPVIAAGGVRDLSDLVTLIRLRVGTRQLSGVVVGREVTAGRFTIAEARRVMTGEAPSRSPGRINGLRALLRVSDFDRSVEFYEHILGFRRLTGWKGDSGSGAVLEASNGETLELLGSGNGLSWPHPTGLELGFFVDDIQAWHDHLVAAGVPVAREMKVEAWGDTVFGVDDPDGVRIWFGQVR
;
A
#
# COMPACT_ATOMS: atom_id res chain seq x y z
N MET A 1 12.19 -13.78 0.83
CA MET A 1 11.09 -13.21 0.01
C MET A 1 11.43 -11.76 -0.28
N ASP A 2 11.32 -11.31 -1.54
CA ASP A 2 11.74 -9.97 -1.97
C ASP A 2 10.52 -9.03 -2.14
N LEU A 3 10.74 -7.70 -2.00
CA LEU A 3 9.74 -6.68 -2.20
C LEU A 3 9.88 -6.04 -3.58
N TYR A 4 8.82 -6.12 -4.38
CA TYR A 4 8.69 -5.45 -5.68
C TYR A 4 7.75 -4.25 -5.55
N ALA A 5 8.21 -3.04 -5.86
CA ALA A 5 7.30 -1.89 -5.90
C ALA A 5 6.67 -1.73 -7.27
N ARG A 6 5.33 -1.69 -7.33
CA ARG A 6 4.58 -1.50 -8.58
C ARG A 6 4.50 -0.02 -8.94
N VAL A 7 4.82 0.26 -10.20
CA VAL A 7 4.62 1.57 -10.83
C VAL A 7 3.88 1.36 -12.14
N ASN A 8 2.61 1.75 -12.20
CA ASN A 8 1.82 1.73 -13.42
C ASN A 8 1.97 3.07 -14.14
N ILE A 9 2.18 3.01 -15.46
CA ILE A 9 2.31 4.18 -16.33
C ILE A 9 1.14 4.21 -17.30
N LEU A 10 0.44 5.33 -17.35
CA LEU A 10 -0.62 5.63 -18.31
C LEU A 10 -0.46 7.07 -18.79
N GLU A 11 -0.41 7.27 -20.10
CA GLU A 11 -0.27 8.59 -20.73
C GLU A 11 0.89 9.42 -20.14
N GLY A 12 2.04 8.77 -19.94
CA GLY A 12 3.25 9.38 -19.41
C GLY A 12 3.22 9.70 -17.91
N ARG A 13 2.22 9.26 -17.16
CA ARG A 13 2.04 9.55 -15.74
C ARG A 13 2.03 8.28 -14.90
N SER A 14 2.48 8.41 -13.66
CA SER A 14 2.30 7.36 -12.67
C SER A 14 0.85 7.35 -12.18
N VAL A 15 0.21 6.18 -12.27
CA VAL A 15 -1.21 6.03 -11.94
C VAL A 15 -1.47 4.85 -11.00
N ARG A 16 -2.63 4.91 -10.36
CA ARG A 16 -3.20 3.80 -9.58
C ARG A 16 -4.53 3.40 -10.21
N LEU A 17 -4.72 2.11 -10.41
CA LEU A 17 -6.01 1.55 -10.78
C LEU A 17 -6.78 1.14 -9.52
N THR A 18 -8.07 1.45 -9.47
CA THR A 18 -8.99 0.89 -8.47
C THR A 18 -9.58 -0.38 -9.07
N HIS A 19 -9.53 -1.50 -8.34
CA HIS A 19 -10.00 -2.82 -8.81
C HIS A 19 -9.42 -3.29 -10.17
N GLY A 20 -8.26 -2.74 -10.58
CA GLY A 20 -7.73 -2.98 -11.93
C GLY A 20 -8.52 -2.31 -13.07
N ASP A 21 -9.55 -1.54 -12.75
CA ASP A 21 -10.43 -0.91 -13.71
C ASP A 21 -9.83 0.40 -14.25
N LEU A 22 -9.71 0.48 -15.55
CA LEU A 22 -9.24 1.69 -16.25
C LEU A 22 -10.21 2.87 -16.18
N ARG A 23 -11.48 2.62 -15.85
CA ARG A 23 -12.47 3.67 -15.66
C ARG A 23 -12.27 4.41 -14.33
N GLU A 24 -11.55 3.79 -13.39
CA GLU A 24 -11.25 4.32 -12.07
C GLU A 24 -9.75 4.55 -11.89
N VAL A 25 -9.17 5.35 -12.79
CA VAL A 25 -7.75 5.73 -12.73
C VAL A 25 -7.56 6.92 -11.82
N VAL A 26 -6.66 6.80 -10.85
CA VAL A 26 -6.21 7.91 -10.03
C VAL A 26 -4.78 8.25 -10.43
N ALA A 27 -4.57 9.46 -10.95
CA ALA A 27 -3.21 9.96 -11.19
C ALA A 27 -2.51 10.16 -9.83
N LEU A 28 -1.29 9.63 -9.70
CA LEU A 28 -0.48 9.76 -8.49
C LEU A 28 0.49 10.92 -8.60
N ASP A 29 1.27 10.95 -9.68
CA ASP A 29 2.17 12.05 -9.99
C ASP A 29 2.51 12.10 -11.49
N ALA A 30 3.04 13.26 -11.92
CA ALA A 30 3.44 13.48 -13.31
C ALA A 30 4.89 13.05 -13.59
N ASP A 31 5.62 12.55 -12.59
CA ASP A 31 7.02 12.15 -12.69
C ASP A 31 7.21 10.66 -12.31
N PRO A 32 7.00 9.72 -13.23
CA PRO A 32 7.22 8.30 -12.97
C PRO A 32 8.68 7.96 -12.63
N VAL A 33 9.66 8.69 -13.15
CA VAL A 33 11.08 8.51 -12.82
C VAL A 33 11.33 8.84 -11.36
N GLY A 34 10.90 10.03 -10.92
CA GLY A 34 10.97 10.43 -9.51
C GLY A 34 10.23 9.48 -8.58
N ARG A 35 9.11 8.90 -9.05
CA ARG A 35 8.37 7.86 -8.32
C ARG A 35 9.20 6.60 -8.13
N CYS A 36 9.86 6.10 -9.17
CA CYS A 36 10.74 4.94 -9.09
C CYS A 36 11.94 5.20 -8.16
N LEU A 37 12.56 6.37 -8.26
CA LEU A 37 13.64 6.80 -7.35
C LEU A 37 13.17 6.91 -5.89
N SER A 38 11.91 7.29 -5.66
CA SER A 38 11.35 7.33 -4.30
C SER A 38 11.21 5.93 -3.71
N TRP A 39 10.77 4.96 -4.49
CA TRP A 39 10.70 3.56 -4.08
C TRP A 39 12.09 2.99 -3.77
N GLU A 40 13.09 3.27 -4.63
CA GLU A 40 14.48 2.86 -4.38
C GLU A 40 15.00 3.42 -3.04
N ARG A 41 14.77 4.71 -2.75
CA ARG A 41 15.15 5.34 -1.47
C ARG A 41 14.45 4.71 -0.26
N LEU A 42 13.24 4.20 -0.41
CA LEU A 42 12.53 3.47 0.63
C LEU A 42 13.10 2.07 0.86
N GLY A 43 13.99 1.60 -0.02
CA GLY A 43 14.72 0.35 0.14
C GLY A 43 13.96 -0.88 -0.37
N ILE A 44 13.21 -0.79 -1.46
CA ILE A 44 12.65 -1.96 -2.16
C ILE A 44 13.77 -2.77 -2.83
N ASP A 45 13.51 -4.04 -3.12
CA ASP A 45 14.50 -4.90 -3.78
C ASP A 45 14.42 -4.79 -5.30
N TYR A 46 13.20 -4.64 -5.84
CA TYR A 46 12.92 -4.60 -7.27
C TYR A 46 11.81 -3.60 -7.60
N LEU A 47 11.83 -3.09 -8.83
CA LEU A 47 10.70 -2.38 -9.41
C LEU A 47 9.93 -3.28 -10.38
N HIS A 48 8.60 -3.18 -10.34
CA HIS A 48 7.67 -3.76 -11.30
C HIS A 48 6.95 -2.63 -12.05
N VAL A 49 7.47 -2.26 -13.22
CA VAL A 49 6.95 -1.18 -14.05
C VAL A 49 5.99 -1.73 -15.08
N VAL A 50 4.78 -1.20 -15.13
CA VAL A 50 3.71 -1.65 -16.03
C VAL A 50 3.32 -0.53 -16.98
N ASP A 51 3.55 -0.72 -18.28
CA ASP A 51 3.06 0.15 -19.34
C ASP A 51 1.61 -0.20 -19.68
N LEU A 52 0.67 0.57 -19.16
CA LEU A 52 -0.75 0.34 -19.36
C LEU A 52 -1.20 0.72 -20.78
N ASP A 53 -0.62 1.74 -21.39
CA ASP A 53 -0.94 2.11 -22.77
C ASP A 53 -0.56 0.99 -23.73
N ALA A 54 0.64 0.44 -23.60
CA ALA A 54 1.07 -0.70 -24.41
C ALA A 54 0.27 -1.97 -24.11
N ALA A 55 -0.09 -2.21 -22.84
CA ALA A 55 -0.88 -3.38 -22.45
C ALA A 55 -2.27 -3.38 -23.07
N ILE A 56 -2.96 -2.23 -23.07
CA ILE A 56 -4.38 -2.13 -23.35
C ILE A 56 -4.64 -1.59 -24.74
N ARG A 57 -3.97 -0.49 -25.09
CA ARG A 57 -4.19 0.24 -26.35
C ARG A 57 -3.23 -0.14 -27.47
N LYS A 58 -2.21 -0.96 -27.18
CA LYS A 58 -1.07 -1.25 -28.05
C LYS A 58 -0.31 0.04 -28.46
N ASP A 59 -0.34 1.04 -27.57
CA ASP A 59 0.37 2.28 -27.73
C ASP A 59 1.70 2.23 -26.95
N TYR A 60 2.80 2.36 -27.65
CA TYR A 60 4.16 2.26 -27.12
C TYR A 60 4.81 3.62 -26.84
N GLY A 61 4.01 4.68 -26.77
CA GLY A 61 4.47 6.05 -26.51
C GLY A 61 5.23 6.24 -25.19
N ASN A 62 5.02 5.37 -24.19
CA ASN A 62 5.74 5.41 -22.92
C ASN A 62 7.15 4.79 -22.98
N ARG A 63 7.57 4.17 -24.06
CA ARG A 63 8.87 3.47 -24.14
C ARG A 63 10.08 4.36 -23.84
N PRO A 64 10.18 5.61 -24.32
CA PRO A 64 11.26 6.51 -23.93
C PRO A 64 11.29 6.79 -22.42
N LEU A 65 10.12 6.97 -21.80
CA LEU A 65 10.01 7.16 -20.35
C LEU A 65 10.46 5.93 -19.58
N ILE A 66 10.16 4.71 -20.08
CA ILE A 66 10.65 3.48 -19.47
C ILE A 66 12.16 3.38 -19.59
N ASP A 67 12.75 3.78 -20.72
CA ASP A 67 14.20 3.85 -20.90
C ASP A 67 14.84 4.84 -19.90
N ASP A 68 14.21 5.99 -19.67
CA ASP A 68 14.64 6.94 -18.64
C ASP A 68 14.61 6.34 -17.23
N ILE A 69 13.53 5.57 -16.90
CA ILE A 69 13.45 4.86 -15.61
C ILE A 69 14.59 3.86 -15.48
N LEU A 70 14.81 3.01 -16.51
CA LEU A 70 15.84 1.99 -16.51
C LEU A 70 17.26 2.60 -16.35
N GLY A 71 17.49 3.78 -16.91
CA GLY A 71 18.76 4.51 -16.78
C GLY A 71 18.93 5.23 -15.44
N ALA A 72 17.84 5.58 -14.75
CA ALA A 72 17.89 6.41 -13.55
C ALA A 72 18.03 5.59 -12.25
N VAL A 73 17.41 4.42 -12.16
CA VAL A 73 17.40 3.59 -10.94
C VAL A 73 18.53 2.57 -10.92
N LYS A 74 18.94 2.17 -9.72
CA LYS A 74 19.98 1.15 -9.52
C LYS A 74 19.40 -0.23 -9.19
N VAL A 75 18.20 -0.26 -8.62
CA VAL A 75 17.50 -1.52 -8.32
C VAL A 75 17.05 -2.18 -9.62
N PRO A 76 17.07 -3.53 -9.70
CA PRO A 76 16.64 -4.23 -10.90
C PRO A 76 15.16 -3.95 -11.21
N VAL A 77 14.86 -3.73 -12.49
CA VAL A 77 13.51 -3.41 -12.98
C VAL A 77 12.99 -4.55 -13.85
N GLN A 78 11.82 -5.08 -13.51
CA GLN A 78 11.05 -5.91 -14.42
C GLN A 78 9.97 -5.07 -15.10
N VAL A 79 9.88 -5.15 -16.43
CA VAL A 79 8.95 -4.36 -17.24
C VAL A 79 7.82 -5.24 -17.75
N ALA A 80 6.59 -4.80 -17.55
CA ALA A 80 5.37 -5.42 -18.03
C ALA A 80 4.59 -4.48 -18.97
N GLY A 81 3.69 -5.05 -19.74
CA GLY A 81 2.77 -4.31 -20.60
C GLY A 81 3.21 -4.26 -22.07
N GLY A 82 2.35 -4.80 -22.93
CA GLY A 82 2.47 -4.72 -24.38
C GLY A 82 3.55 -5.60 -25.04
N ILE A 83 4.15 -6.55 -24.32
CA ILE A 83 5.19 -7.42 -24.85
C ILE A 83 4.53 -8.51 -25.69
N ARG A 84 4.49 -8.30 -27.02
CA ARG A 84 3.79 -9.15 -27.99
C ARG A 84 4.67 -9.60 -29.16
N SER A 85 5.96 -9.31 -29.11
CA SER A 85 6.93 -9.74 -30.12
C SER A 85 8.31 -9.93 -29.49
N GLU A 86 9.15 -10.75 -30.13
CA GLU A 86 10.55 -10.94 -29.74
C GLU A 86 11.33 -9.62 -29.84
N ALA A 87 11.08 -8.82 -30.88
CA ALA A 87 11.73 -7.52 -31.06
C ALA A 87 11.45 -6.56 -29.89
N GLU A 88 10.23 -6.55 -29.34
CA GLU A 88 9.89 -5.72 -28.20
C GLU A 88 10.59 -6.20 -26.92
N LEU A 89 10.70 -7.52 -26.75
CA LEU A 89 11.42 -8.12 -25.64
C LEU A 89 12.92 -7.81 -25.74
N GLU A 90 13.55 -8.00 -26.91
CA GLU A 90 14.94 -7.65 -27.18
C GLU A 90 15.23 -6.18 -26.90
N ARG A 91 14.33 -5.28 -27.36
CA ARG A 91 14.43 -3.85 -27.09
C ARG A 91 14.46 -3.52 -25.60
N LEU A 92 13.54 -4.07 -24.83
CA LEU A 92 13.46 -3.80 -23.38
C LEU A 92 14.67 -4.34 -22.62
N ILE A 93 15.13 -5.55 -22.96
CA ILE A 93 16.34 -6.13 -22.36
C ILE A 93 17.58 -5.30 -22.77
N GLY A 94 17.66 -4.90 -24.03
CA GLY A 94 18.75 -4.04 -24.53
C GLY A 94 18.76 -2.64 -23.86
N ALA A 95 17.61 -2.12 -23.49
CA ALA A 95 17.47 -0.87 -22.73
C ALA A 95 17.86 -1.02 -21.23
N GLY A 96 18.11 -2.24 -20.73
CA GLY A 96 18.54 -2.49 -19.37
C GLY A 96 17.49 -3.13 -18.44
N ALA A 97 16.34 -3.57 -18.98
CA ALA A 97 15.38 -4.30 -18.16
C ALA A 97 16.03 -5.59 -17.60
N TRP A 98 15.93 -5.78 -16.29
CA TRP A 98 16.41 -7.00 -15.64
C TRP A 98 15.64 -8.22 -16.11
N ARG A 99 14.32 -8.09 -16.19
CA ARG A 99 13.37 -9.09 -16.68
C ARG A 99 12.24 -8.42 -17.43
N VAL A 100 11.56 -9.17 -18.28
CA VAL A 100 10.31 -8.78 -18.92
C VAL A 100 9.18 -9.68 -18.47
N VAL A 101 7.98 -9.11 -18.32
CA VAL A 101 6.82 -9.84 -17.82
C VAL A 101 5.80 -9.98 -18.94
N MET A 102 5.56 -11.22 -19.34
CA MET A 102 4.58 -11.59 -20.37
C MET A 102 3.30 -12.10 -19.68
N GLY A 103 2.18 -11.42 -19.88
CA GLY A 103 0.87 -11.85 -19.38
C GLY A 103 0.06 -12.49 -20.50
N THR A 104 -0.95 -11.79 -21.03
CA THR A 104 -1.86 -12.26 -22.09
C THR A 104 -1.14 -12.97 -23.24
N ALA A 105 -0.01 -12.43 -23.71
CA ALA A 105 0.75 -13.03 -24.80
C ALA A 105 1.28 -14.42 -24.47
N ALA A 106 1.57 -14.71 -23.21
CA ALA A 106 2.02 -16.04 -22.77
C ALA A 106 0.89 -17.08 -22.86
N ILE A 107 -0.35 -16.66 -22.68
CA ILE A 107 -1.53 -17.53 -22.77
C ILE A 107 -1.98 -17.73 -24.22
N GLU A 108 -1.96 -16.66 -25.02
CA GLU A 108 -2.45 -16.67 -26.41
C GLU A 108 -1.42 -17.17 -27.43
N ASN A 109 -0.12 -17.02 -27.15
CA ASN A 109 0.98 -17.39 -28.06
C ASN A 109 2.14 -18.07 -27.33
N GLN A 110 1.97 -19.32 -26.98
CA GLN A 110 2.93 -20.12 -26.24
C GLN A 110 4.27 -20.26 -26.98
N ASN A 111 4.25 -20.40 -28.32
CA ASN A 111 5.48 -20.51 -29.12
C ASN A 111 6.39 -19.28 -28.94
N MET A 112 5.80 -18.09 -28.80
CA MET A 112 6.57 -16.88 -28.53
C MET A 112 7.29 -16.96 -27.19
N VAL A 113 6.67 -17.53 -26.16
CA VAL A 113 7.32 -17.70 -24.84
C VAL A 113 8.46 -18.71 -24.94
N TRP A 114 8.28 -19.82 -25.64
CA TRP A 114 9.32 -20.80 -25.87
C TRP A 114 10.55 -20.20 -26.56
N GLU A 115 10.33 -19.42 -27.62
CA GLU A 115 11.39 -18.72 -28.34
C GLU A 115 12.06 -17.66 -27.46
N ALA A 116 11.26 -16.85 -26.77
CA ALA A 116 11.75 -15.82 -25.85
C ALA A 116 12.61 -16.39 -24.71
N CYS A 117 12.17 -17.48 -24.06
CA CYS A 117 12.93 -18.13 -22.99
C CYS A 117 14.23 -18.75 -23.49
N ARG A 118 14.22 -19.30 -24.72
CA ARG A 118 15.42 -19.85 -25.36
C ARG A 118 16.43 -18.78 -25.75
N THR A 119 15.94 -17.66 -26.29
CA THR A 119 16.79 -16.55 -26.75
C THR A 119 17.33 -15.74 -25.58
N PHE A 120 16.52 -15.55 -24.53
CA PHE A 120 16.85 -14.76 -23.34
C PHE A 120 16.66 -15.55 -22.04
N PRO A 121 17.50 -16.57 -21.79
CA PRO A 121 17.36 -17.41 -20.60
C PRO A 121 17.44 -16.59 -19.31
N GLY A 122 16.51 -16.85 -18.38
CA GLY A 122 16.41 -16.15 -17.10
C GLY A 122 15.80 -14.76 -17.15
N LYS A 123 15.30 -14.31 -18.33
CA LYS A 123 14.77 -12.95 -18.54
C LYS A 123 13.24 -12.86 -18.60
N VAL A 124 12.55 -13.97 -18.87
CA VAL A 124 11.11 -13.98 -19.10
C VAL A 124 10.37 -14.41 -17.83
N VAL A 125 9.53 -13.54 -17.31
CA VAL A 125 8.57 -13.83 -16.24
C VAL A 125 7.19 -13.98 -16.87
N VAL A 126 6.45 -15.01 -16.49
CA VAL A 126 5.06 -15.19 -16.94
C VAL A 126 4.13 -14.71 -15.84
N ALA A 127 3.28 -13.73 -16.19
CA ALA A 127 2.21 -13.24 -15.33
C ALA A 127 0.92 -13.99 -15.61
N VAL A 128 0.32 -14.54 -14.57
CA VAL A 128 -0.94 -15.28 -14.64
C VAL A 128 -1.92 -14.66 -13.66
N ASP A 129 -2.97 -14.06 -14.20
CA ASP A 129 -4.09 -13.55 -13.43
C ASP A 129 -5.21 -14.58 -13.46
N VAL A 130 -5.76 -14.89 -12.28
CA VAL A 130 -6.66 -16.04 -12.08
C VAL A 130 -7.95 -15.57 -11.44
N LEU A 131 -9.08 -16.11 -11.86
CA LEU A 131 -10.36 -15.95 -11.16
C LEU A 131 -10.41 -16.82 -9.90
N SER A 132 -11.38 -16.57 -9.04
CA SER A 132 -11.57 -17.33 -7.79
C SER A 132 -11.84 -18.83 -7.99
N ASP A 133 -12.26 -19.24 -9.19
CA ASP A 133 -12.47 -20.64 -9.58
C ASP A 133 -11.23 -21.31 -10.20
N GLY A 134 -10.13 -20.58 -10.33
CA GLY A 134 -8.86 -21.06 -10.89
C GLY A 134 -8.70 -20.86 -12.39
N GLU A 135 -9.70 -20.29 -13.10
CA GLU A 135 -9.56 -19.99 -14.52
C GLU A 135 -8.61 -18.81 -14.75
N VAL A 136 -7.71 -18.95 -15.72
CA VAL A 136 -6.78 -17.90 -16.14
C VAL A 136 -7.49 -16.91 -17.05
N VAL A 137 -7.31 -15.62 -16.78
CA VAL A 137 -7.88 -14.52 -17.58
C VAL A 137 -6.83 -13.79 -18.40
N THR A 138 -7.27 -13.16 -19.49
CA THR A 138 -6.44 -12.43 -20.44
C THR A 138 -7.01 -11.03 -20.73
N GLY A 139 -6.29 -10.22 -21.51
CA GLY A 139 -6.79 -8.95 -22.01
C GLY A 139 -7.13 -7.91 -20.93
N GLY A 140 -6.36 -7.86 -19.83
CA GLY A 140 -6.68 -6.98 -18.69
C GLY A 140 -7.95 -7.41 -17.95
N TRP A 141 -8.11 -8.73 -17.76
CA TRP A 141 -9.20 -9.41 -17.05
C TRP A 141 -10.55 -9.42 -17.76
N THR A 142 -10.57 -9.09 -19.05
CA THR A 142 -11.81 -9.07 -19.85
C THR A 142 -12.05 -10.34 -20.65
N GLY A 143 -11.00 -11.14 -20.86
CA GLY A 143 -11.03 -12.37 -21.66
C GLY A 143 -10.89 -13.61 -20.79
N HIS A 144 -11.72 -14.60 -21.04
CA HIS A 144 -11.63 -15.94 -20.49
C HIS A 144 -10.70 -16.80 -21.37
N SER A 145 -9.73 -17.50 -20.79
CA SER A 145 -8.82 -18.35 -21.56
C SER A 145 -9.32 -19.77 -21.73
N GLY A 146 -10.26 -20.21 -20.89
CA GLY A 146 -10.69 -21.61 -20.80
C GLY A 146 -9.62 -22.54 -20.22
N ARG A 147 -8.54 -21.99 -19.63
CA ARG A 147 -7.41 -22.73 -19.09
C ARG A 147 -7.28 -22.48 -17.58
N PHE A 148 -6.73 -23.43 -16.87
CA PHE A 148 -6.55 -23.36 -15.43
C PHE A 148 -5.08 -23.11 -15.03
N LEU A 149 -4.89 -22.59 -13.82
CA LEU A 149 -3.60 -22.12 -13.31
C LEU A 149 -2.51 -23.22 -13.45
N GLU A 150 -2.73 -24.42 -12.92
CA GLU A 150 -1.74 -25.50 -12.93
C GLU A 150 -1.29 -25.84 -14.36
N GLU A 151 -2.23 -25.97 -15.29
CA GLU A 151 -1.94 -26.28 -16.69
C GLU A 151 -1.01 -25.25 -17.33
N VAL A 152 -1.33 -23.95 -17.13
CA VAL A 152 -0.52 -22.85 -17.68
C VAL A 152 0.86 -22.82 -17.05
N LEU A 153 0.95 -23.02 -15.74
CA LEU A 153 2.22 -22.99 -15.03
C LEU A 153 3.16 -24.12 -15.49
N VAL A 154 2.67 -25.36 -15.58
CA VAL A 154 3.45 -26.52 -16.01
C VAL A 154 3.97 -26.33 -17.45
N GLU A 155 3.13 -25.82 -18.34
CA GLU A 155 3.53 -25.54 -19.71
C GLU A 155 4.61 -24.45 -19.80
N MET A 156 4.42 -23.32 -19.10
CA MET A 156 5.37 -22.22 -19.13
C MET A 156 6.67 -22.53 -18.38
N SER A 157 6.62 -23.36 -17.35
CA SER A 157 7.80 -23.95 -16.72
C SER A 157 8.61 -24.75 -17.72
N SER A 158 7.95 -25.62 -18.50
CA SER A 158 8.58 -26.40 -19.56
C SER A 158 9.18 -25.51 -20.66
N ALA A 159 8.62 -24.33 -20.92
CA ALA A 159 9.16 -23.35 -21.84
C ALA A 159 10.42 -22.64 -21.30
N GLY A 160 10.73 -22.74 -20.00
CA GLY A 160 11.88 -22.14 -19.37
C GLY A 160 11.62 -20.74 -18.79
N ALA A 161 10.39 -20.46 -18.35
CA ALA A 161 10.07 -19.22 -17.63
C ALA A 161 11.00 -19.03 -16.43
N ALA A 162 11.49 -17.81 -16.23
CA ALA A 162 12.43 -17.49 -15.15
C ALA A 162 11.75 -17.31 -13.78
N ALA A 163 10.46 -17.02 -13.78
CA ALA A 163 9.62 -16.86 -12.60
C ALA A 163 8.16 -16.73 -13.03
N PHE A 164 7.26 -16.89 -12.07
CA PHE A 164 5.83 -16.66 -12.23
C PHE A 164 5.35 -15.52 -11.34
N LEU A 165 4.54 -14.62 -11.90
CA LEU A 165 3.88 -13.53 -11.19
C LEU A 165 2.38 -13.86 -11.13
N ILE A 166 1.89 -14.25 -9.95
CA ILE A 166 0.52 -14.79 -9.79
C ILE A 166 -0.36 -13.77 -9.10
N GLY A 167 -1.46 -13.40 -9.77
CA GLY A 167 -2.45 -12.45 -9.28
C GLY A 167 -3.87 -13.02 -9.31
N GLU A 168 -4.74 -12.50 -8.45
CA GLU A 168 -6.17 -12.78 -8.49
C GLU A 168 -6.90 -11.61 -9.14
N ALA A 169 -7.62 -11.90 -10.22
CA ALA A 169 -8.38 -10.91 -10.96
C ALA A 169 -9.62 -10.46 -10.18
N HIS A 170 -10.09 -9.24 -10.42
CA HIS A 170 -11.29 -8.62 -9.83
C HIS A 170 -11.30 -8.49 -8.30
N ARG A 171 -10.22 -8.83 -7.62
CA ARG A 171 -10.13 -8.72 -6.18
C ARG A 171 -9.73 -7.31 -5.72
N ASP A 172 -10.37 -6.81 -4.67
CA ASP A 172 -9.93 -5.55 -4.04
C ASP A 172 -8.79 -5.79 -3.05
N ALA A 173 -7.60 -5.42 -3.49
CA ALA A 173 -6.37 -5.58 -2.73
C ALA A 173 -6.30 -4.79 -1.40
N LEU A 174 -7.25 -3.90 -1.10
CA LEU A 174 -7.29 -3.17 0.18
C LEU A 174 -8.28 -3.77 1.19
N THR A 175 -9.24 -4.55 0.72
CA THR A 175 -10.31 -5.11 1.56
C THR A 175 -10.29 -6.63 1.63
N GLU A 176 -9.78 -7.30 0.59
CA GLU A 176 -9.74 -8.75 0.50
C GLU A 176 -8.31 -9.29 0.68
N PRO A 177 -8.12 -10.42 1.40
CA PRO A 177 -6.79 -11.01 1.61
C PRO A 177 -6.22 -11.55 0.30
N PRO A 178 -4.90 -11.75 0.19
CA PRO A 178 -4.29 -12.46 -0.95
C PRO A 178 -4.91 -13.84 -1.15
N GLY A 179 -4.99 -14.30 -2.39
CA GLY A 179 -5.44 -15.65 -2.73
C GLY A 179 -4.45 -16.72 -2.26
N PHE A 180 -4.36 -16.97 -0.96
CA PHE A 180 -3.38 -17.90 -0.37
C PHE A 180 -3.49 -19.31 -0.94
N ALA A 181 -4.71 -19.80 -1.21
CA ALA A 181 -4.92 -21.13 -1.79
C ALA A 181 -4.35 -21.22 -3.21
N MET A 182 -4.61 -20.23 -4.05
CA MET A 182 -4.08 -20.10 -5.40
C MET A 182 -2.53 -20.02 -5.40
N LEU A 183 -1.95 -19.25 -4.47
CA LEU A 183 -0.49 -19.15 -4.34
C LEU A 183 0.11 -20.48 -3.86
N ALA A 184 -0.57 -21.24 -3.00
CA ALA A 184 -0.14 -22.56 -2.59
C ALA A 184 -0.21 -23.57 -3.76
N GLU A 185 -1.26 -23.50 -4.58
CA GLU A 185 -1.38 -24.28 -5.82
C GLU A 185 -0.22 -23.98 -6.77
N ALA A 186 0.08 -22.70 -7.02
CA ALA A 186 1.20 -22.30 -7.85
C ALA A 186 2.55 -22.84 -7.32
N LEU A 187 2.77 -22.74 -6.00
CA LEU A 187 3.96 -23.34 -5.36
C LEU A 187 3.99 -24.87 -5.47
N SER A 188 2.85 -25.53 -5.58
CA SER A 188 2.76 -26.97 -5.79
C SER A 188 3.12 -27.39 -7.22
N ALA A 189 2.71 -26.56 -8.19
CA ALA A 189 2.79 -26.88 -9.62
C ALA A 189 4.19 -26.71 -10.22
N VAL A 190 5.01 -25.74 -9.73
CA VAL A 190 6.29 -25.38 -10.36
C VAL A 190 7.43 -25.25 -9.39
N GLU A 191 8.67 -25.44 -9.88
CA GLU A 191 9.91 -25.26 -9.11
C GLU A 191 10.45 -23.82 -9.21
N GLU A 192 10.08 -23.08 -10.24
CA GLU A 192 10.51 -21.72 -10.50
C GLU A 192 10.03 -20.76 -9.42
N PRO A 193 10.70 -19.62 -9.22
CA PRO A 193 10.29 -18.58 -8.30
C PRO A 193 8.85 -18.11 -8.54
N VAL A 194 8.00 -18.15 -7.51
CA VAL A 194 6.64 -17.61 -7.53
C VAL A 194 6.60 -16.29 -6.77
N ILE A 195 6.07 -15.26 -7.41
CA ILE A 195 5.92 -13.89 -6.90
C ILE A 195 4.42 -13.61 -6.76
N ALA A 196 3.96 -13.20 -5.58
CA ALA A 196 2.58 -12.77 -5.39
C ALA A 196 2.36 -11.38 -6.00
N ALA A 197 1.37 -11.24 -6.88
CA ALA A 197 1.10 -10.01 -7.64
C ALA A 197 0.26 -8.97 -6.87
N GLY A 198 0.60 -8.69 -5.62
CA GLY A 198 -0.08 -7.68 -4.80
C GLY A 198 -1.20 -8.24 -3.94
N GLY A 199 -2.04 -7.35 -3.44
CA GLY A 199 -3.18 -7.71 -2.60
C GLY A 199 -2.85 -7.84 -1.12
N VAL A 200 -1.77 -7.26 -0.67
CA VAL A 200 -1.37 -7.24 0.74
C VAL A 200 -2.09 -6.10 1.44
N ARG A 201 -3.14 -6.37 2.20
CA ARG A 201 -3.91 -5.33 2.90
C ARG A 201 -3.10 -4.64 3.99
N ASP A 202 -2.31 -5.45 4.73
CA ASP A 202 -1.53 -5.03 5.90
C ASP A 202 -0.37 -5.99 6.18
N LEU A 203 0.33 -5.75 7.29
CA LEU A 203 1.46 -6.59 7.70
C LEU A 203 1.07 -8.02 8.09
N SER A 204 -0.18 -8.30 8.48
CA SER A 204 -0.63 -9.65 8.82
C SER A 204 -0.72 -10.54 7.58
N ASP A 205 -1.19 -9.98 6.47
CA ASP A 205 -1.16 -10.66 5.18
C ASP A 205 0.28 -10.96 4.74
N LEU A 206 1.19 -9.98 4.91
CA LEU A 206 2.60 -10.16 4.61
C LEU A 206 3.24 -11.29 5.45
N VAL A 207 2.93 -11.35 6.75
CA VAL A 207 3.36 -12.44 7.65
C VAL A 207 2.85 -13.79 7.12
N THR A 208 1.59 -13.84 6.68
CA THR A 208 0.98 -15.07 6.15
C THR A 208 1.66 -15.51 4.85
N LEU A 209 1.94 -14.57 3.93
CA LEU A 209 2.68 -14.83 2.69
C LEU A 209 4.10 -15.35 2.97
N ILE A 210 4.82 -14.75 3.91
CA ILE A 210 6.16 -15.18 4.33
C ILE A 210 6.13 -16.61 4.87
N ARG A 211 5.08 -17.00 5.55
CA ARG A 211 4.90 -18.33 6.15
C ARG A 211 4.31 -19.36 5.21
N LEU A 212 3.78 -18.94 4.07
CA LEU A 212 3.19 -19.87 3.09
C LEU A 212 4.26 -20.82 2.57
N ARG A 213 4.03 -22.12 2.77
CA ARG A 213 4.95 -23.21 2.39
C ARG A 213 4.18 -24.35 1.76
N VAL A 214 4.77 -24.92 0.71
CA VAL A 214 4.36 -26.19 0.12
C VAL A 214 5.60 -27.06 0.03
N GLY A 215 5.73 -28.03 0.94
CA GLY A 215 6.99 -28.76 1.14
C GLY A 215 8.11 -27.81 1.55
N THR A 216 9.19 -27.76 0.78
CA THR A 216 10.31 -26.83 1.00
C THR A 216 10.18 -25.52 0.26
N ARG A 217 9.16 -25.36 -0.59
CA ARG A 217 8.96 -24.19 -1.45
C ARG A 217 8.24 -23.08 -0.71
N GLN A 218 8.58 -21.86 -1.09
CA GLN A 218 8.02 -20.62 -0.54
C GLN A 218 7.95 -19.55 -1.63
N LEU A 219 7.16 -18.50 -1.40
CA LEU A 219 7.15 -17.35 -2.29
C LEU A 219 8.55 -16.71 -2.35
N SER A 220 8.98 -16.36 -3.56
CA SER A 220 10.22 -15.64 -3.80
C SER A 220 10.08 -14.15 -3.60
N GLY A 221 8.89 -13.60 -3.85
CA GLY A 221 8.63 -12.17 -3.74
C GLY A 221 7.16 -11.83 -3.62
N VAL A 222 6.90 -10.56 -3.33
CA VAL A 222 5.56 -9.96 -3.32
C VAL A 222 5.61 -8.57 -3.93
N VAL A 223 4.63 -8.26 -4.77
CA VAL A 223 4.46 -6.93 -5.35
C VAL A 223 3.60 -6.09 -4.41
N VAL A 224 4.13 -4.96 -4.00
CA VAL A 224 3.44 -3.96 -3.17
C VAL A 224 3.29 -2.65 -3.94
N GLY A 225 2.33 -1.83 -3.56
CA GLY A 225 2.10 -0.55 -4.23
C GLY A 225 1.01 0.28 -3.56
N ARG A 226 -0.24 -0.02 -3.84
CA ARG A 226 -1.42 0.74 -3.40
C ARG A 226 -1.52 0.80 -1.88
N GLU A 227 -1.29 -0.29 -1.21
CA GLU A 227 -1.33 -0.43 0.25
C GLU A 227 -0.29 0.44 0.96
N VAL A 228 0.94 0.51 0.42
CA VAL A 228 1.99 1.37 0.96
C VAL A 228 1.65 2.85 0.71
N THR A 229 1.16 3.19 -0.48
CA THR A 229 0.76 4.58 -0.79
C THR A 229 -0.51 5.01 -0.04
N ALA A 230 -1.35 4.06 0.36
CA ALA A 230 -2.51 4.29 1.24
C ALA A 230 -2.12 4.32 2.73
N GLY A 231 -0.82 4.22 3.06
CA GLY A 231 -0.33 4.28 4.44
C GLY A 231 -0.70 3.04 5.27
N ARG A 232 -1.05 1.90 4.65
CA ARG A 232 -1.39 0.68 5.39
C ARG A 232 -0.18 0.10 6.13
N PHE A 233 1.00 0.22 5.56
CA PHE A 233 2.30 -0.05 6.18
C PHE A 233 3.41 0.64 5.38
N THR A 234 4.58 0.75 5.98
CA THR A 234 5.80 1.28 5.34
C THR A 234 6.68 0.14 4.84
N ILE A 235 7.57 0.43 3.88
CA ILE A 235 8.57 -0.54 3.42
C ILE A 235 9.49 -0.98 4.58
N ALA A 236 9.83 -0.07 5.49
CA ALA A 236 10.64 -0.39 6.66
C ALA A 236 9.95 -1.41 7.58
N GLU A 237 8.64 -1.29 7.81
CA GLU A 237 7.85 -2.25 8.58
C GLU A 237 7.76 -3.61 7.87
N ALA A 238 7.51 -3.59 6.55
CA ALA A 238 7.51 -4.82 5.76
C ALA A 238 8.84 -5.56 5.86
N ARG A 239 9.98 -4.86 5.78
CA ARG A 239 11.31 -5.47 5.90
C ARG A 239 11.55 -6.08 7.29
N ARG A 240 11.16 -5.40 8.38
CA ARG A 240 11.29 -5.98 9.74
C ARG A 240 10.52 -7.29 9.86
N VAL A 241 9.30 -7.33 9.35
CA VAL A 241 8.49 -8.57 9.32
C VAL A 241 9.18 -9.66 8.52
N MET A 242 9.82 -9.33 7.39
CA MET A 242 10.50 -10.28 6.50
C MET A 242 11.81 -10.82 7.09
N THR A 243 12.52 -10.05 7.90
CA THR A 243 13.75 -10.49 8.59
C THR A 243 13.46 -11.30 9.84
N GLY A 244 12.19 -11.49 10.20
CA GLY A 244 11.79 -12.21 11.41
C GLY A 244 12.02 -11.39 12.68
N GLU A 245 12.40 -10.13 12.55
CA GLU A 245 12.31 -9.20 13.67
C GLU A 245 10.83 -9.11 14.01
N ALA A 246 10.49 -9.49 15.25
CA ALA A 246 9.14 -9.29 15.73
C ALA A 246 8.78 -7.83 15.46
N PRO A 247 7.63 -7.54 14.82
CA PRO A 247 7.19 -6.17 14.73
C PRO A 247 7.30 -5.61 16.14
N SER A 248 7.99 -4.49 16.30
CA SER A 248 7.98 -3.80 17.58
C SER A 248 6.50 -3.75 17.92
N ARG A 249 6.12 -4.36 19.03
CA ARG A 249 4.72 -4.51 19.42
C ARG A 249 4.16 -3.13 19.74
N SER A 250 3.94 -2.34 18.71
CA SER A 250 2.99 -1.26 18.82
C SER A 250 1.62 -1.92 18.80
N PRO A 251 0.75 -1.63 19.73
CA PRO A 251 -0.53 -2.31 19.89
C PRO A 251 -1.56 -2.03 18.78
N GLY A 252 -1.14 -1.46 17.65
CA GLY A 252 -2.00 -1.13 16.52
C GLY A 252 -1.59 0.16 15.83
N ARG A 253 -2.32 0.52 14.78
CA ARG A 253 -2.13 1.78 14.07
C ARG A 253 -2.70 2.93 14.88
N ILE A 254 -2.01 4.07 14.86
CA ILE A 254 -2.64 5.36 15.14
C ILE A 254 -3.46 5.72 13.91
N ASN A 255 -4.78 5.65 14.00
CA ASN A 255 -5.70 5.85 12.87
C ASN A 255 -6.04 7.32 12.65
N GLY A 256 -5.64 8.21 13.55
CA GLY A 256 -5.85 9.64 13.41
C GLY A 256 -5.17 10.42 14.52
N LEU A 257 -4.91 11.68 14.22
CA LEU A 257 -4.42 12.66 15.17
C LEU A 257 -5.47 13.78 15.27
N ARG A 258 -5.87 14.12 16.49
CA ARG A 258 -6.63 15.33 16.76
C ARG A 258 -5.84 16.24 17.69
N ALA A 259 -5.49 17.43 17.21
CA ALA A 259 -4.92 18.45 18.07
C ALA A 259 -6.05 19.15 18.86
N LEU A 260 -5.89 19.27 20.17
CA LEU A 260 -6.80 20.00 21.04
C LEU A 260 -6.10 21.27 21.54
N LEU A 261 -6.69 22.42 21.22
CA LEU A 261 -6.21 23.72 21.70
C LEU A 261 -7.17 24.29 22.72
N ARG A 262 -6.64 24.53 23.93
CA ARG A 262 -7.34 25.33 24.93
C ARG A 262 -7.09 26.79 24.63
N VAL A 263 -8.19 27.52 24.37
CA VAL A 263 -8.11 28.90 23.92
C VAL A 263 -8.71 29.84 24.97
N SER A 264 -8.09 30.99 25.13
CA SER A 264 -8.54 31.99 26.09
C SER A 264 -9.77 32.79 25.60
N ASP A 265 -9.90 32.96 24.28
CA ASP A 265 -11.02 33.56 23.59
C ASP A 265 -11.51 32.65 22.50
N PHE A 266 -12.58 31.91 22.81
CA PHE A 266 -13.11 30.88 21.93
C PHE A 266 -13.62 31.44 20.59
N ASP A 267 -14.36 32.51 20.62
CA ASP A 267 -14.99 33.06 19.40
C ASP A 267 -13.92 33.63 18.46
N ARG A 268 -12.92 34.31 19.00
CA ARG A 268 -11.76 34.78 18.22
C ARG A 268 -10.93 33.67 17.62
N SER A 269 -10.72 32.60 18.37
CA SER A 269 -9.94 31.43 17.86
C SER A 269 -10.70 30.70 16.76
N VAL A 270 -12.02 30.53 16.94
CA VAL A 270 -12.89 29.95 15.91
C VAL A 270 -12.86 30.82 14.64
N GLU A 271 -13.01 32.14 14.75
CA GLU A 271 -12.94 33.04 13.61
C GLU A 271 -11.59 32.92 12.87
N PHE A 272 -10.50 32.84 13.61
CA PHE A 272 -9.17 32.67 13.03
C PHE A 272 -9.04 31.35 12.24
N TYR A 273 -9.41 30.22 12.85
CA TYR A 273 -9.25 28.91 12.19
C TYR A 273 -10.24 28.72 11.03
N GLU A 274 -11.48 29.16 11.15
CA GLU A 274 -12.48 29.01 10.09
C GLU A 274 -12.31 30.03 8.97
N HIS A 275 -12.20 31.32 9.30
CA HIS A 275 -12.21 32.36 8.30
C HIS A 275 -10.84 32.77 7.80
N ILE A 276 -9.79 32.66 8.63
CA ILE A 276 -8.43 32.99 8.22
C ILE A 276 -7.70 31.76 7.67
N LEU A 277 -7.78 30.63 8.36
CA LEU A 277 -7.08 29.41 7.97
C LEU A 277 -7.92 28.47 7.10
N GLY A 278 -9.20 28.72 6.91
CA GLY A 278 -10.06 27.95 6.02
C GLY A 278 -10.44 26.57 6.53
N PHE A 279 -10.37 26.32 7.82
CA PHE A 279 -10.85 25.06 8.39
C PHE A 279 -12.36 24.98 8.29
N ARG A 280 -12.89 23.80 8.03
CA ARG A 280 -14.32 23.52 7.98
C ARG A 280 -14.81 23.06 9.35
N ARG A 281 -15.81 23.74 9.92
CA ARG A 281 -16.43 23.28 11.17
C ARG A 281 -17.21 21.98 10.93
N LEU A 282 -16.86 20.94 11.69
CA LEU A 282 -17.57 19.67 11.69
C LEU A 282 -18.68 19.65 12.75
N THR A 283 -18.37 20.16 13.93
CA THR A 283 -19.32 20.23 15.06
C THR A 283 -18.90 21.32 16.05
N GLY A 284 -19.81 21.72 16.91
CA GLY A 284 -19.55 22.65 18.00
C GLY A 284 -20.59 22.52 19.11
N TRP A 285 -20.19 22.92 20.31
CA TRP A 285 -21.09 22.93 21.48
C TRP A 285 -20.83 24.17 22.34
N LYS A 286 -21.86 24.59 23.07
CA LYS A 286 -21.79 25.67 24.05
C LYS A 286 -22.66 25.27 25.24
N GLY A 287 -22.11 25.29 26.46
CA GLY A 287 -22.80 24.90 27.68
C GLY A 287 -22.13 25.43 28.92
N ASP A 288 -22.67 25.08 30.08
CA ASP A 288 -22.17 25.55 31.37
C ASP A 288 -20.74 25.12 31.68
N SER A 289 -20.29 23.98 31.10
CA SER A 289 -18.93 23.45 31.23
C SER A 289 -17.93 24.02 30.23
N GLY A 290 -18.38 24.90 29.31
CA GLY A 290 -17.53 25.54 28.31
C GLY A 290 -18.07 25.47 26.89
N SER A 291 -17.28 25.97 25.97
CA SER A 291 -17.54 25.93 24.53
C SER A 291 -16.50 25.11 23.83
N GLY A 292 -16.88 24.45 22.73
CA GLY A 292 -15.93 23.71 21.90
C GLY A 292 -16.35 23.66 20.44
N ALA A 293 -15.38 23.44 19.56
CA ALA A 293 -15.59 23.21 18.13
C ALA A 293 -14.57 22.23 17.60
N VAL A 294 -15.01 21.32 16.75
CA VAL A 294 -14.14 20.45 15.96
C VAL A 294 -14.08 20.99 14.55
N LEU A 295 -12.89 21.29 14.12
CA LEU A 295 -12.57 21.86 12.82
C LEU A 295 -11.77 20.85 12.00
N GLU A 296 -12.04 20.76 10.71
CA GLU A 296 -11.35 19.86 9.77
C GLU A 296 -10.51 20.67 8.80
N ALA A 297 -9.26 20.27 8.65
CA ALA A 297 -8.37 20.76 7.61
C ALA A 297 -8.72 20.14 6.25
N SER A 298 -8.20 20.68 5.17
CA SER A 298 -8.47 20.23 3.80
C SER A 298 -8.01 18.79 3.50
N ASN A 299 -7.11 18.25 4.31
CA ASN A 299 -6.59 16.87 4.23
C ASN A 299 -7.34 15.87 5.12
N GLY A 300 -8.44 16.32 5.78
CA GLY A 300 -9.22 15.49 6.70
C GLY A 300 -8.70 15.45 8.14
N GLU A 301 -7.56 16.09 8.43
CA GLU A 301 -7.07 16.23 9.80
C GLU A 301 -7.94 17.20 10.60
N THR A 302 -8.11 16.93 11.90
CA THR A 302 -9.02 17.70 12.71
C THR A 302 -8.31 18.38 13.87
N LEU A 303 -8.79 19.60 14.17
CA LEU A 303 -8.41 20.41 15.32
C LEU A 303 -9.64 20.62 16.20
N GLU A 304 -9.50 20.46 17.50
CA GLU A 304 -10.55 20.77 18.46
C GLU A 304 -10.16 22.00 19.27
N LEU A 305 -11.04 23.01 19.28
CA LEU A 305 -10.90 24.20 20.10
C LEU A 305 -11.77 24.07 21.34
N LEU A 306 -11.20 24.33 22.51
CA LEU A 306 -11.89 24.30 23.79
C LEU A 306 -11.80 25.67 24.46
N GLY A 307 -12.94 26.31 24.66
CA GLY A 307 -13.06 27.54 25.43
C GLY A 307 -13.51 27.29 26.85
N SER A 308 -13.19 28.20 27.75
CA SER A 308 -13.58 28.12 29.17
C SER A 308 -15.11 28.22 29.36
N GLY A 309 -15.65 27.48 30.32
CA GLY A 309 -17.03 27.63 30.80
C GLY A 309 -17.20 28.73 31.85
N ASN A 310 -18.44 28.98 32.25
CA ASN A 310 -18.78 30.00 33.24
C ASN A 310 -18.00 29.80 34.56
N GLY A 311 -17.09 30.72 34.84
CA GLY A 311 -16.33 30.74 36.12
C GLY A 311 -15.01 29.96 36.11
N LEU A 312 -14.62 29.31 35.01
CA LEU A 312 -13.32 28.69 34.86
C LEU A 312 -12.42 29.62 34.01
N SER A 313 -11.44 30.22 34.64
CA SER A 313 -10.35 30.90 33.94
C SER A 313 -9.27 29.85 33.65
N TRP A 314 -9.02 29.56 32.38
CA TRP A 314 -7.80 28.86 32.01
C TRP A 314 -6.62 29.85 32.15
N PRO A 315 -5.60 29.52 32.91
CA PRO A 315 -4.36 30.27 32.77
C PRO A 315 -3.91 30.11 31.32
N HIS A 316 -3.44 31.17 30.71
CA HIS A 316 -3.06 31.27 29.28
C HIS A 316 -2.84 29.94 28.59
N PRO A 317 -3.22 29.77 27.29
CA PRO A 317 -3.09 28.51 26.58
C PRO A 317 -1.61 28.11 26.56
N THR A 318 -1.21 27.40 27.59
CA THR A 318 0.16 26.92 27.77
C THR A 318 0.33 25.52 27.26
N GLY A 319 -0.75 24.93 26.67
CA GLY A 319 -0.70 23.54 26.31
C GLY A 319 -1.37 23.20 25.01
N LEU A 320 -0.62 22.71 24.06
CA LEU A 320 -1.10 21.84 23.00
C LEU A 320 -1.42 20.50 23.66
N GLU A 321 -2.64 19.99 23.48
CA GLU A 321 -2.99 18.60 23.79
C GLU A 321 -3.15 17.85 22.45
N LEU A 322 -2.54 16.66 22.34
CA LEU A 322 -2.60 15.84 21.14
C LEU A 322 -3.56 14.69 21.37
N GLY A 323 -4.42 14.41 20.41
CA GLY A 323 -5.32 13.27 20.43
C GLY A 323 -4.94 12.24 19.35
N PHE A 324 -4.73 11.00 19.77
CA PHE A 324 -4.45 9.88 18.89
C PHE A 324 -5.64 8.91 18.91
N PHE A 325 -6.21 8.62 17.75
CA PHE A 325 -7.23 7.59 17.63
C PHE A 325 -6.57 6.25 17.30
N VAL A 326 -6.94 5.21 18.06
CA VAL A 326 -6.31 3.89 18.00
C VAL A 326 -7.35 2.79 17.90
N ASP A 327 -6.97 1.65 17.33
CA ASP A 327 -7.88 0.51 17.16
C ASP A 327 -8.06 -0.29 18.47
N ASP A 328 -7.02 -0.35 19.31
CA ASP A 328 -7.01 -1.10 20.57
C ASP A 328 -6.42 -0.21 21.68
N ILE A 329 -7.31 0.47 22.39
CA ILE A 329 -6.91 1.40 23.45
C ILE A 329 -6.31 0.71 24.67
N GLN A 330 -6.76 -0.53 24.97
CA GLN A 330 -6.21 -1.26 26.10
C GLN A 330 -4.75 -1.68 25.83
N ALA A 331 -4.48 -2.16 24.62
CA ALA A 331 -3.13 -2.51 24.23
C ALA A 331 -2.17 -1.31 24.22
N TRP A 332 -2.65 -0.12 23.85
CA TRP A 332 -1.88 1.12 23.92
C TRP A 332 -1.61 1.55 25.37
N HIS A 333 -2.62 1.46 26.24
CA HIS A 333 -2.44 1.74 27.66
C HIS A 333 -1.37 0.83 28.27
N ASP A 334 -1.47 -0.48 28.05
CA ASP A 334 -0.53 -1.46 28.59
C ASP A 334 0.88 -1.27 28.02
N HIS A 335 0.99 -0.91 26.75
CA HIS A 335 2.27 -0.60 26.11
C HIS A 335 2.96 0.60 26.76
N LEU A 336 2.24 1.70 26.99
CA LEU A 336 2.80 2.92 27.58
C LEU A 336 3.20 2.70 29.05
N VAL A 337 2.38 1.96 29.80
CA VAL A 337 2.72 1.58 31.17
C VAL A 337 3.98 0.70 31.21
N ALA A 338 4.09 -0.28 30.31
CA ALA A 338 5.28 -1.14 30.21
C ALA A 338 6.53 -0.36 29.77
N ALA A 339 6.36 0.72 29.02
CA ALA A 339 7.43 1.63 28.63
C ALA A 339 7.80 2.64 29.74
N GLY A 340 7.14 2.58 30.89
CA GLY A 340 7.38 3.47 32.01
C GLY A 340 6.79 4.87 31.88
N VAL A 341 5.85 5.07 30.96
CA VAL A 341 5.15 6.35 30.78
C VAL A 341 4.03 6.45 31.84
N PRO A 342 4.02 7.47 32.70
CA PRO A 342 2.98 7.64 33.71
C PRO A 342 1.63 7.93 33.04
N VAL A 343 0.58 7.22 33.48
CA VAL A 343 -0.79 7.55 33.10
C VAL A 343 -1.20 8.79 33.88
N ALA A 344 -1.47 9.88 33.15
CA ALA A 344 -1.87 11.16 33.71
C ALA A 344 -3.40 11.27 33.89
N ARG A 345 -4.15 10.49 33.11
CA ARG A 345 -5.60 10.32 33.25
C ARG A 345 -5.99 8.87 32.95
N GLU A 346 -6.65 8.26 33.90
CA GLU A 346 -7.13 6.88 33.81
C GLU A 346 -8.11 6.69 32.66
N MET A 347 -8.16 5.46 32.15
CA MET A 347 -9.06 5.07 31.08
C MET A 347 -10.52 5.23 31.49
N LYS A 348 -11.31 5.91 30.64
CA LYS A 348 -12.70 6.21 30.91
C LYS A 348 -13.50 6.26 29.63
N VAL A 349 -14.77 5.81 29.69
CA VAL A 349 -15.76 6.05 28.65
C VAL A 349 -16.34 7.46 28.86
N GLU A 350 -16.19 8.33 27.86
CA GLU A 350 -16.70 9.69 27.90
C GLU A 350 -18.18 9.76 27.51
N ALA A 351 -18.82 10.89 27.81
CA ALA A 351 -20.27 11.06 27.59
C ALA A 351 -20.69 10.96 26.11
N TRP A 352 -19.76 11.17 25.18
CA TRP A 352 -19.99 11.04 23.73
C TRP A 352 -19.69 9.63 23.19
N GLY A 353 -19.31 8.68 24.05
CA GLY A 353 -19.18 7.26 23.75
C GLY A 353 -17.77 6.74 23.49
N ASP A 354 -16.78 7.59 23.29
CA ASP A 354 -15.39 7.17 23.10
C ASP A 354 -14.76 6.71 24.41
N THR A 355 -13.91 5.70 24.34
CA THR A 355 -13.02 5.34 25.43
C THR A 355 -11.72 6.11 25.28
N VAL A 356 -11.28 6.79 26.35
CA VAL A 356 -10.07 7.63 26.32
C VAL A 356 -9.21 7.43 27.56
N PHE A 357 -7.90 7.62 27.43
CA PHE A 357 -6.97 7.83 28.55
C PHE A 357 -5.92 8.87 28.17
N GLY A 358 -5.20 9.42 29.14
CA GLY A 358 -4.23 10.49 28.89
C GLY A 358 -2.87 10.20 29.51
N VAL A 359 -1.82 10.57 28.81
CA VAL A 359 -0.45 10.63 29.30
C VAL A 359 0.13 12.02 29.07
N ASP A 360 1.17 12.39 29.77
CA ASP A 360 1.93 13.60 29.46
C ASP A 360 3.23 13.20 28.76
N ASP A 361 3.64 13.97 27.77
CA ASP A 361 4.95 13.82 27.16
C ASP A 361 6.06 14.34 28.10
N PRO A 362 7.35 14.19 27.77
CA PRO A 362 8.45 14.68 28.60
C PRO A 362 8.45 16.20 28.83
N ASP A 363 7.79 16.95 27.98
CA ASP A 363 7.66 18.41 28.07
C ASP A 363 6.36 18.85 28.76
N GLY A 364 5.54 17.89 29.22
CA GLY A 364 4.27 18.13 29.88
C GLY A 364 3.10 18.37 28.94
N VAL A 365 3.25 18.09 27.64
CA VAL A 365 2.15 18.15 26.69
C VAL A 365 1.22 16.98 26.92
N ARG A 366 -0.06 17.26 27.16
CA ARG A 366 -1.06 16.20 27.33
C ARG A 366 -1.33 15.50 25.99
N ILE A 367 -1.18 14.17 26.01
CA ILE A 367 -1.49 13.28 24.89
C ILE A 367 -2.67 12.41 25.30
N TRP A 368 -3.71 12.42 24.47
CA TRP A 368 -4.90 11.60 24.63
C TRP A 368 -4.89 10.46 23.63
N PHE A 369 -5.17 9.27 24.11
CA PHE A 369 -5.49 8.13 23.29
C PHE A 369 -7.00 7.90 23.33
N GLY A 370 -7.61 7.70 22.16
CA GLY A 370 -9.04 7.49 22.03
C GLY A 370 -9.36 6.32 21.11
N GLN A 371 -10.34 5.53 21.50
CA GLN A 371 -10.94 4.51 20.65
C GLN A 371 -12.38 4.93 20.37
N VAL A 372 -12.66 5.20 19.10
CA VAL A 372 -14.01 5.51 18.63
C VAL A 372 -14.81 4.22 18.58
N ARG A 373 -16.06 4.25 19.02
CA ARG A 373 -16.98 3.12 19.00
C ARG A 373 -17.40 2.69 17.60
#